data_30d893a9b908cce27c4e8940a8a2daac
#
_entry.id   30d893a9b908cce27c4e8940a8a2daac
#
_cell.length_a   1.000
_cell.length_b   1.000
_cell.length_c   1.000
_cell.angle_alpha   90.00
_cell.angle_beta   90.00
_cell.angle_gamma   90.00
#
_symmetry.space_group_name_H-M   'P 1'
#
loop_
_entity.id
_entity.type
_entity.pdbx_description
1 polymer ?
#
loop_
_entity_poly.entity_id
_entity_poly.type
_entity_poly.pdbx_seq_one_letter_code
_entity_poly.pdbx_strand_id
1 'polypeptide(L)'
;MGKVKNFISKLHNSTKRDYISRMVDNKVYCMKISKKYDKEYWDGKRRFGYGGYKYIPNRWTNVAKSLIKNYKLNNNSSILDVGCGKAFLLYEIKKLLPKIKICGFD
;
A
#
# COMPACT_ATOMS: atom_id res chain seq x y z
N MET A 1 -13.98 7.13 23.28
CA MET A 1 -13.93 6.91 21.81
C MET A 1 -12.62 7.46 21.25
N GLY A 2 -11.99 6.71 20.36
CA GLY A 2 -10.79 7.16 19.69
C GLY A 2 -11.05 8.27 18.69
N LYS A 3 -10.02 9.06 18.37
CA LYS A 3 -10.08 10.08 17.33
C LYS A 3 -9.66 9.48 15.99
N VAL A 4 -10.30 9.89 14.91
CA VAL A 4 -9.88 9.52 13.56
C VAL A 4 -8.55 10.21 13.26
N LYS A 5 -7.58 9.44 12.77
CA LYS A 5 -6.26 9.94 12.39
C LYS A 5 -5.95 9.57 10.96
N ASN A 6 -5.32 10.48 10.22
CA ASN A 6 -5.00 10.30 8.83
C ASN A 6 -3.49 10.16 8.63
N PHE A 7 -3.04 8.98 8.23
CA PHE A 7 -1.64 8.67 7.97
C PHE A 7 -1.29 8.56 6.48
N ILE A 8 -2.29 8.56 5.61
CA ILE A 8 -2.14 8.08 4.22
C ILE A 8 -2.43 9.13 3.16
N SER A 9 -3.33 10.10 3.42
CA SER A 9 -3.75 11.07 2.40
C SER A 9 -2.59 11.83 1.78
N LYS A 10 -1.59 12.22 2.57
CA LYS A 10 -0.42 12.93 2.06
C LYS A 10 0.34 12.10 1.04
N LEU A 11 0.50 10.79 1.30
CA LEU A 11 1.14 9.86 0.37
C LEU A 11 0.32 9.72 -0.92
N HIS A 12 -0.99 9.51 -0.79
CA HIS A 12 -1.89 9.36 -1.94
C HIS A 12 -1.94 10.63 -2.79
N ASN A 13 -1.99 11.79 -2.16
CA ASN A 13 -2.06 13.07 -2.87
C ASN A 13 -0.75 13.45 -3.56
N SER A 14 0.36 12.80 -3.23
CA SER A 14 1.64 13.01 -3.90
C SER A 14 1.71 12.39 -5.30
N THR A 15 0.77 11.49 -5.63
CA THR A 15 0.73 10.81 -6.91
C THR A 15 -0.17 11.55 -7.88
N LYS A 16 0.40 12.01 -9.02
CA LYS A 16 -0.38 12.60 -10.12
C LYS A 16 -0.95 11.50 -10.98
N ARG A 17 -2.22 11.64 -11.37
CA ARG A 17 -2.93 10.65 -12.18
C ARG A 17 -3.55 11.31 -13.40
N ASP A 18 -3.30 10.74 -14.57
CA ASP A 18 -3.92 11.17 -15.83
C ASP A 18 -5.18 10.34 -16.09
N TYR A 19 -6.31 10.84 -15.59
CA TYR A 19 -7.59 10.14 -15.73
C TYR A 19 -8.12 10.17 -17.17
N ILE A 20 -7.83 11.22 -17.94
CA ILE A 20 -8.31 11.35 -19.32
C ILE A 20 -7.66 10.32 -20.22
N SER A 21 -6.34 10.20 -20.19
CA SER A 21 -5.62 9.18 -20.95
C SER A 21 -6.09 7.77 -20.60
N ARG A 22 -6.39 7.52 -19.33
CA ARG A 22 -6.92 6.22 -18.88
C ARG A 22 -8.33 5.94 -19.42
N MET A 23 -9.17 6.96 -19.55
CA MET A 23 -10.53 6.80 -20.07
C MET A 23 -10.56 6.40 -21.54
N VAL A 24 -9.59 6.85 -22.34
CA VAL A 24 -9.51 6.59 -23.77
C VAL A 24 -8.61 5.38 -24.13
N ASP A 25 -7.97 4.76 -23.16
CA ASP A 25 -7.06 3.62 -23.38
C ASP A 25 -7.84 2.30 -23.47
N ASN A 26 -8.26 1.93 -24.65
CA ASN A 26 -8.94 0.65 -25.00
C ASN A 26 -9.67 -0.01 -23.81
N LYS A 27 -10.68 0.67 -23.30
CA LYS A 27 -11.39 0.28 -22.08
C LYS A 27 -11.96 -1.13 -22.11
N VAL A 28 -12.54 -1.55 -23.23
CA VAL A 28 -13.16 -2.89 -23.35
C VAL A 28 -12.11 -3.98 -23.12
N TYR A 29 -10.98 -3.87 -23.78
CA TYR A 29 -9.87 -4.82 -23.62
C TYR A 29 -9.33 -4.81 -22.18
N CYS A 30 -9.08 -3.63 -21.62
CA CYS A 30 -8.60 -3.49 -20.26
C CYS A 30 -9.59 -4.09 -19.24
N MET A 31 -10.89 -3.88 -19.43
CA MET A 31 -11.91 -4.44 -18.54
C MET A 31 -11.98 -5.96 -18.60
N LYS A 32 -11.81 -6.56 -19.80
CA LYS A 32 -11.76 -8.02 -19.93
C LYS A 32 -10.61 -8.62 -19.13
N ILE A 33 -9.44 -7.99 -19.17
CA ILE A 33 -8.28 -8.44 -18.40
C ILE A 33 -8.48 -8.19 -16.90
N SER A 34 -9.00 -7.02 -16.53
CA SER A 34 -9.26 -6.65 -15.13
C SER A 34 -10.19 -7.62 -14.42
N LYS A 35 -11.22 -8.11 -15.10
CA LYS A 35 -12.23 -9.02 -14.52
C LYS A 35 -11.67 -10.36 -14.08
N LYS A 36 -10.48 -10.73 -14.56
CA LYS A 36 -9.83 -11.98 -14.13
C LYS A 36 -9.22 -11.87 -12.74
N TYR A 37 -8.94 -10.67 -12.24
CA TYR A 37 -8.32 -10.39 -10.94
C TYR A 37 -7.06 -11.23 -10.68
N ASP A 38 -6.31 -11.55 -11.75
CA ASP A 38 -5.08 -12.32 -11.69
C ASP A 38 -3.83 -11.42 -11.64
N LYS A 39 -2.67 -11.96 -11.97
CA LYS A 39 -1.40 -11.25 -11.98
C LYS A 39 -1.45 -9.93 -12.76
N GLU A 40 -2.13 -9.88 -13.91
CA GLU A 40 -2.20 -8.68 -14.73
C GLU A 40 -2.99 -7.56 -14.04
N TYR A 41 -4.01 -7.91 -13.25
CA TYR A 41 -4.75 -6.94 -12.46
C TYR A 41 -3.89 -6.34 -11.35
N TRP A 42 -3.18 -7.17 -10.59
CA TRP A 42 -2.43 -6.73 -9.40
C TRP A 42 -1.06 -6.16 -9.73
N ASP A 43 -0.27 -6.87 -10.53
CA ASP A 43 1.14 -6.56 -10.82
C ASP A 43 1.41 -6.13 -12.26
N GLY A 44 0.42 -6.21 -13.15
CA GLY A 44 0.54 -5.81 -14.54
C GLY A 44 0.56 -4.30 -14.73
N LYS A 45 0.33 -3.87 -15.95
CA LYS A 45 0.24 -2.44 -16.27
C LYS A 45 -0.97 -1.82 -15.59
N ARG A 46 -0.85 -0.57 -15.17
CA ARG A 46 -1.92 0.19 -14.51
C ARG A 46 -3.22 0.24 -15.30
N ARG A 47 -3.14 0.11 -16.63
CA ARG A 47 -4.31 0.06 -17.52
C ARG A 47 -5.24 -1.14 -17.24
N PHE A 48 -4.74 -2.22 -16.66
CA PHE A 48 -5.49 -3.46 -16.41
C PHE A 48 -6.08 -3.58 -15.01
N GLY A 49 -5.80 -2.66 -14.12
CA GLY A 49 -6.34 -2.71 -12.78
C GLY A 49 -5.52 -1.96 -11.75
N TYR A 50 -5.26 -2.59 -10.62
CA TYR A 50 -4.48 -2.00 -9.53
C TYR A 50 -3.08 -1.60 -10.01
N GLY A 51 -2.42 -2.49 -10.69
CA GLY A 51 -1.18 -2.28 -11.42
C GLY A 51 0.00 -1.82 -10.58
N GLY A 52 1.16 -2.39 -10.85
CA GLY A 52 2.38 -1.94 -10.22
C GLY A 52 2.41 -2.11 -8.71
N TYR A 53 1.79 -3.17 -8.17
CA TYR A 53 1.86 -3.49 -6.75
C TYR A 53 3.26 -4.01 -6.41
N LYS A 54 4.24 -3.13 -6.56
CA LYS A 54 5.66 -3.40 -6.35
C LYS A 54 6.17 -2.62 -5.16
N TYR A 55 7.19 -3.18 -4.51
CA TYR A 55 7.91 -2.43 -3.49
C TYR A 55 8.65 -1.25 -4.12
N ILE A 56 8.36 -0.06 -3.63
CA ILE A 56 9.05 1.17 -4.01
C ILE A 56 9.80 1.66 -2.77
N PRO A 57 11.14 1.71 -2.81
CA PRO A 57 11.92 2.20 -1.66
C PRO A 57 11.45 3.57 -1.19
N ASN A 58 11.36 3.74 0.11
CA ASN A 58 10.99 4.99 0.79
C ASN A 58 9.55 5.47 0.58
N ARG A 59 8.71 4.73 -0.16
CA ARG A 59 7.32 5.14 -0.36
C ARG A 59 6.51 5.10 0.94
N TRP A 60 6.66 4.05 1.73
CA TRP A 60 5.91 3.86 2.97
C TRP A 60 6.67 4.28 4.24
N THR A 61 7.89 4.77 4.10
CA THR A 61 8.74 5.10 5.25
C THR A 61 8.12 6.16 6.15
N ASN A 62 7.55 7.22 5.59
CA ASN A 62 6.93 8.29 6.38
C ASN A 62 5.66 7.81 7.09
N VAL A 63 4.88 6.94 6.47
CA VAL A 63 3.70 6.33 7.10
C VAL A 63 4.15 5.47 8.27
N ALA A 64 5.17 4.63 8.09
CA ALA A 64 5.74 3.80 9.15
C ALA A 64 6.23 4.64 10.33
N LYS A 65 6.99 5.69 10.07
CA LYS A 65 7.47 6.62 11.11
C LYS A 65 6.31 7.28 11.86
N SER A 66 5.28 7.69 11.17
CA SER A 66 4.10 8.31 11.78
C SER A 66 3.34 7.34 12.69
N LEU A 67 3.19 6.08 12.27
CA LEU A 67 2.55 5.05 13.09
C LEU A 67 3.36 4.76 14.33
N ILE A 68 4.67 4.59 14.18
CA ILE A 68 5.58 4.35 15.32
C ILE A 68 5.48 5.48 16.34
N LYS A 69 5.56 6.72 15.87
CA LYS A 69 5.47 7.90 16.75
C LYS A 69 4.12 8.01 17.44
N ASN A 70 3.03 7.86 16.68
CA ASN A 70 1.69 8.07 17.20
C ASN A 70 1.28 7.01 18.24
N TYR A 71 1.64 5.75 18.00
CA TYR A 71 1.30 4.64 18.89
C TYR A 71 2.44 4.26 19.84
N LYS A 72 3.51 5.01 19.83
CA LYS A 72 4.70 4.77 20.68
C LYS A 72 5.21 3.33 20.54
N LEU A 73 5.27 2.84 19.30
CA LEU A 73 5.75 1.50 19.02
C LEU A 73 7.25 1.38 19.31
N ASN A 74 7.66 0.21 19.79
CA ASN A 74 9.05 -0.09 20.09
C ASN A 74 9.36 -1.56 19.75
N ASN A 75 10.58 -1.99 20.03
CA ASN A 75 11.00 -3.36 19.72
C ASN A 75 10.25 -4.45 20.52
N ASN A 76 9.54 -4.07 21.60
CA ASN A 76 8.71 -4.99 22.38
C ASN A 76 7.24 -5.01 21.93
N SER A 77 6.87 -4.16 21.00
CA SER A 77 5.52 -4.09 20.47
C SER A 77 5.23 -5.26 19.52
N SER A 78 3.94 -5.51 19.27
CA SER A 78 3.49 -6.45 18.25
C SER A 78 2.44 -5.81 17.38
N ILE A 79 2.44 -6.15 16.09
CA ILE A 79 1.50 -5.62 15.10
C ILE A 79 0.86 -6.78 14.34
N LEU A 80 -0.45 -6.71 14.21
CA LEU A 80 -1.24 -7.54 13.29
C LEU A 80 -1.83 -6.64 12.22
N ASP A 81 -1.51 -6.92 10.96
CA ASP A 81 -2.03 -6.20 9.80
C ASP A 81 -2.97 -7.09 9.01
N VAL A 82 -4.26 -6.78 9.02
CA VAL A 82 -5.27 -7.51 8.26
C VAL A 82 -5.46 -6.81 6.92
N GLY A 83 -5.30 -7.56 5.82
CA GLY A 83 -5.27 -6.98 4.48
C GLY A 83 -3.90 -6.41 4.12
N CYS A 84 -2.83 -7.04 4.62
CA CYS A 84 -1.46 -6.50 4.48
C CYS A 84 -0.91 -6.53 3.05
N GLY A 85 -1.55 -7.24 2.11
CA GLY A 85 -1.05 -7.42 0.76
C GLY A 85 0.34 -8.04 0.75
N LYS A 86 1.28 -7.39 0.08
CA LYS A 86 2.69 -7.83 0.05
C LYS A 86 3.50 -7.34 1.26
N ALA A 87 2.84 -6.84 2.29
CA ALA A 87 3.42 -6.44 3.57
C ALA A 87 4.47 -5.30 3.48
N PHE A 88 4.35 -4.41 2.51
CA PHE A 88 5.32 -3.32 2.35
C PHE A 88 5.40 -2.39 3.57
N LEU A 89 4.26 -2.07 4.17
CA LEU A 89 4.23 -1.23 5.38
C LEU A 89 4.86 -1.95 6.57
N LEU A 90 4.51 -3.22 6.79
CA LEU A 90 5.12 -4.03 7.85
C LEU A 90 6.65 -4.13 7.66
N TYR A 91 7.11 -4.28 6.44
CA TYR A 91 8.53 -4.31 6.11
C TYR A 91 9.23 -3.01 6.52
N GLU A 92 8.64 -1.87 6.20
CA GLU A 92 9.22 -0.57 6.59
C GLU A 92 9.25 -0.39 8.12
N ILE A 93 8.21 -0.83 8.82
CA ILE A 93 8.19 -0.80 10.30
C ILE A 93 9.29 -1.71 10.86
N LYS A 94 9.43 -2.91 10.32
CA LYS A 94 10.47 -3.86 10.75
C LYS A 94 11.88 -3.34 10.52
N LYS A 95 12.10 -2.59 9.45
CA LYS A 95 13.40 -1.94 9.21
C LYS A 95 13.75 -0.92 10.29
N LEU A 96 12.75 -0.16 10.76
CA LEU A 96 12.93 0.86 11.79
C LEU A 96 13.00 0.25 13.19
N LEU A 97 12.31 -0.85 13.44
CA LEU A 97 12.24 -1.56 14.71
C LEU A 97 12.55 -3.05 14.48
N PRO A 98 13.84 -3.44 14.38
CA PRO A 98 14.21 -4.80 13.94
C PRO A 98 13.69 -5.95 14.82
N LYS A 99 13.40 -5.69 16.10
CA LYS A 99 12.93 -6.71 17.05
C LYS A 99 11.41 -6.74 17.23
N ILE A 100 10.67 -5.82 16.61
CA ILE A 100 9.20 -5.79 16.70
C ILE A 100 8.62 -7.10 16.14
N LYS A 101 7.54 -7.58 16.76
CA LYS A 101 6.78 -8.74 16.26
C LYS A 101 5.76 -8.25 15.23
N ILE A 102 5.80 -8.79 14.04
CA ILE A 102 4.84 -8.47 12.99
C ILE A 102 4.15 -9.72 12.49
N CYS A 103 2.87 -9.59 12.16
CA CYS A 103 2.07 -10.62 11.53
C CYS A 103 1.12 -9.97 10.53
N GLY A 104 1.00 -10.54 9.34
CA GLY A 104 0.09 -10.05 8.32
C GLY A 104 -0.82 -11.15 7.79
N PHE A 105 -2.07 -10.79 7.49
CA PHE A 105 -3.03 -11.64 6.79
C PHE A 105 -3.54 -10.94 5.55
N ASP A 106 -3.70 -11.71 4.48
CA ASP A 106 -4.26 -11.19 3.23
C ASP A 106 -5.22 -12.18 2.59
#